data_d09b607ea2581fa1ae8c76410ec3f5cb
#
_entry.id   d09b607ea2581fa1ae8c76410ec3f5cb
#
_cell.length_a   1.000
_cell.length_b   1.000
_cell.length_c   1.000
_cell.angle_alpha   90.00
_cell.angle_beta   90.00
_cell.angle_gamma   90.00
#
_symmetry.space_group_name_H-M   'P 1'
#
loop_
_entity.id
_entity.type
_entity.pdbx_description
1 polymer ?
#
loop_
_entity_poly.entity_id
_entity_poly.type
_entity_poly.pdbx_seq_one_letter_code
_entity_poly.pdbx_strand_id
1 'polypeptide(L)'
;MATSSATAPGTIPAAGSRQAGILLFFAALVAFATFDAGSKQMVMRYPAPFLNIMRYLAVATLALGLLWRHGWPDLRGAPQKTLLILRGLMLATVGTCFMTALIWMPLSEATAIYFTSPLIMVALSPWLLGERVRPVQWAAVAAGFAGMLLIVRPGADLPALGTLLMAVSAVSYAIFQVLTRKLSGKVAGPVQYAYTAFICLIVTALPAPFFLPDPWPDLTDMALIVGLGACSGLAQILLIAAFQRVSAATLAPLNYFQLLLAVAFSTFWFQRPPDGLALTGIAMIMASGVFLALRRAG
;
A
#
# COMPACT_ATOMS: atom_id res chain seq x y z
N MET A 1 17.64 23.68 42.42
CA MET A 1 17.41 24.42 41.18
C MET A 1 17.67 23.47 40.01
N ALA A 2 16.63 22.86 39.49
CA ALA A 2 16.72 21.99 38.31
C ALA A 2 16.09 22.74 37.13
N THR A 3 16.91 23.10 36.15
CA THR A 3 16.49 23.77 34.93
C THR A 3 15.85 22.74 33.99
N SER A 4 14.53 22.84 33.86
CA SER A 4 13.74 22.15 32.85
C SER A 4 14.18 22.63 31.47
N SER A 5 14.82 21.77 30.68
CA SER A 5 15.03 22.00 29.25
C SER A 5 13.72 21.72 28.50
N ALA A 6 12.99 22.79 28.23
CA ALA A 6 11.85 22.75 27.32
C ALA A 6 12.36 22.39 25.92
N THR A 7 11.87 21.25 25.39
CA THR A 7 12.07 20.79 24.02
C THR A 7 11.44 21.82 23.08
N ALA A 8 12.24 22.46 22.23
CA ALA A 8 11.80 23.42 21.24
C ALA A 8 10.87 22.79 20.21
N PRO A 9 9.78 23.46 19.77
CA PRO A 9 8.88 22.96 18.74
C PRO A 9 9.56 23.06 17.36
N GLY A 10 9.57 21.93 16.64
CA GLY A 10 9.59 21.84 15.18
C GLY A 10 10.63 22.65 14.42
N THR A 11 11.89 22.21 14.41
CA THR A 11 12.85 22.67 13.38
C THR A 11 12.32 22.25 11.99
N ILE A 12 12.00 23.24 11.15
CA ILE A 12 11.70 23.04 9.73
C ILE A 12 12.92 22.32 9.12
N PRO A 13 12.77 21.14 8.51
CA PRO A 13 13.89 20.44 7.89
C PRO A 13 14.54 21.33 6.84
N ALA A 14 15.87 21.37 6.78
CA ALA A 14 16.62 22.13 5.77
C ALA A 14 16.10 21.78 4.36
N ALA A 15 16.04 22.74 3.44
CA ALA A 15 15.48 22.58 2.10
C ALA A 15 16.00 21.33 1.35
N GLY A 16 17.28 21.00 1.50
CA GLY A 16 17.88 19.77 0.97
C GLY A 16 17.30 18.47 1.57
N SER A 17 16.88 18.48 2.83
CA SER A 17 16.23 17.35 3.49
C SER A 17 14.83 17.09 2.93
N ARG A 18 14.06 18.12 2.59
CA ARG A 18 12.73 18.02 2.00
C ARG A 18 12.79 17.47 0.57
N GLN A 19 13.70 17.97 -0.26
CA GLN A 19 13.90 17.46 -1.63
C GLN A 19 14.31 15.99 -1.62
N ALA A 20 15.27 15.61 -0.77
CA ALA A 20 15.66 14.21 -0.59
C ALA A 20 14.48 13.33 -0.16
N GLY A 21 13.60 13.80 0.74
CA GLY A 21 12.41 13.08 1.14
C GLY A 21 11.41 12.86 0.00
N ILE A 22 11.20 13.85 -0.86
CA ILE A 22 10.34 13.73 -2.05
C ILE A 22 10.94 12.75 -3.05
N LEU A 23 12.25 12.80 -3.30
CA LEU A 23 12.93 11.87 -4.20
C LEU A 23 12.85 10.43 -3.70
N LEU A 24 13.07 10.20 -2.39
CA LEU A 24 12.90 8.89 -1.77
C LEU A 24 11.47 8.36 -1.91
N PHE A 25 10.47 9.26 -1.82
CA PHE A 25 9.08 8.90 -2.02
C PHE A 25 8.79 8.46 -3.45
N PHE A 26 9.24 9.22 -4.45
CA PHE A 26 9.09 8.81 -5.85
C PHE A 26 9.84 7.51 -6.15
N ALA A 27 11.05 7.33 -5.63
CA ALA A 27 11.78 6.07 -5.75
C ALA A 27 10.99 4.89 -5.15
N ALA A 28 10.34 5.10 -3.99
CA ALA A 28 9.45 4.10 -3.40
C ALA A 28 8.25 3.78 -4.29
N LEU A 29 7.60 4.78 -4.88
CA LEU A 29 6.46 4.57 -5.79
C LEU A 29 6.86 3.81 -7.06
N VAL A 30 8.02 4.13 -7.65
CA VAL A 30 8.56 3.40 -8.80
C VAL A 30 8.84 1.95 -8.41
N ALA A 31 9.47 1.72 -7.27
CA ALA A 31 9.76 0.36 -6.78
C ALA A 31 8.47 -0.45 -6.51
N PHE A 32 7.43 0.18 -5.91
CA PHE A 32 6.13 -0.48 -5.75
C PHE A 32 5.46 -0.78 -7.10
N ALA A 33 5.45 0.16 -8.03
CA ALA A 33 4.85 -0.04 -9.34
C ALA A 33 5.59 -1.13 -10.15
N THR A 34 6.92 -1.21 -10.03
CA THR A 34 7.75 -2.28 -10.62
C THR A 34 7.42 -3.63 -9.98
N PHE A 35 7.30 -3.66 -8.64
CA PHE A 35 6.85 -4.85 -7.93
C PHE A 35 5.45 -5.29 -8.39
N ASP A 36 4.49 -4.38 -8.52
CA ASP A 36 3.11 -4.69 -8.95
C ASP A 36 3.10 -5.24 -10.39
N ALA A 37 3.85 -4.61 -11.30
CA ALA A 37 3.98 -5.07 -12.69
C ALA A 37 4.68 -6.44 -12.78
N GLY A 38 5.79 -6.63 -12.08
CA GLY A 38 6.46 -7.93 -12.00
C GLY A 38 5.59 -9.01 -11.38
N SER A 39 4.81 -8.67 -10.34
CA SER A 39 3.84 -9.57 -9.73
C SER A 39 2.75 -9.98 -10.70
N LYS A 40 2.23 -9.04 -11.52
CA LYS A 40 1.28 -9.34 -12.59
C LYS A 40 1.84 -10.34 -13.59
N GLN A 41 3.12 -10.22 -13.94
CA GLN A 41 3.78 -11.17 -14.84
C GLN A 41 3.95 -12.56 -14.18
N MET A 42 4.39 -12.59 -12.92
CA MET A 42 4.66 -13.86 -12.22
C MET A 42 3.39 -14.62 -11.85
N VAL A 43 2.29 -13.94 -11.52
CA VAL A 43 1.03 -14.59 -11.15
C VAL A 43 0.35 -15.32 -12.33
N MET A 44 0.77 -15.02 -13.56
CA MET A 44 0.36 -15.76 -14.76
C MET A 44 1.06 -17.12 -14.89
N ARG A 45 2.15 -17.36 -14.15
CA ARG A 45 2.95 -18.59 -14.20
C ARG A 45 2.91 -19.38 -12.90
N TYR A 46 2.83 -18.68 -11.77
CA TYR A 46 2.96 -19.26 -10.42
C TYR A 46 1.78 -18.90 -9.53
N PRO A 47 1.38 -19.79 -8.60
CA PRO A 47 0.26 -19.54 -7.69
C PRO A 47 0.47 -18.28 -6.84
N ALA A 48 -0.57 -17.44 -6.73
CA ALA A 48 -0.53 -16.22 -5.94
C ALA A 48 -0.14 -16.43 -4.46
N PRO A 49 -0.57 -17.49 -3.75
CA PRO A 49 -0.11 -17.76 -2.38
C PRO A 49 1.39 -18.03 -2.28
N PHE A 50 1.97 -18.75 -3.25
CA PHE A 50 3.41 -18.97 -3.31
C PHE A 50 4.19 -17.66 -3.52
N LEU A 51 3.75 -16.80 -4.42
CA LEU A 51 4.38 -15.50 -4.64
C LEU A 51 4.29 -14.60 -3.41
N ASN A 52 3.16 -14.63 -2.70
CA ASN A 52 2.98 -13.86 -1.48
C ASN A 52 3.89 -14.32 -0.34
N ILE A 53 4.05 -15.62 -0.11
CA ILE A 53 4.98 -16.09 0.93
C ILE A 53 6.42 -15.67 0.61
N MET A 54 6.86 -15.80 -0.64
CA MET A 54 8.20 -15.35 -1.06
C MET A 54 8.40 -13.85 -0.84
N ARG A 55 7.39 -13.04 -1.20
CA ARG A 55 7.39 -11.61 -0.91
C ARG A 55 7.56 -11.31 0.58
N TYR A 56 6.69 -11.88 1.42
CA TYR A 56 6.72 -11.57 2.85
C TYR A 56 7.91 -12.21 3.57
N LEU A 57 8.48 -13.27 3.05
CA LEU A 57 9.77 -13.79 3.52
C LEU A 57 10.89 -12.75 3.29
N ALA A 58 10.96 -12.17 2.10
CA ALA A 58 11.94 -11.10 1.81
C ALA A 58 11.68 -9.84 2.67
N VAL A 59 10.42 -9.44 2.88
CA VAL A 59 10.07 -8.32 3.76
C VAL A 59 10.42 -8.60 5.21
N ALA A 60 10.19 -9.82 5.70
CA ALA A 60 10.52 -10.23 7.07
C ALA A 60 12.03 -10.27 7.31
N THR A 61 12.83 -10.74 6.34
CA THR A 61 14.30 -10.72 6.45
C THR A 61 14.84 -9.29 6.53
N LEU A 62 14.27 -8.35 5.75
CA LEU A 62 14.61 -6.93 5.84
C LEU A 62 14.16 -6.33 7.19
N ALA A 63 13.00 -6.73 7.71
CA ALA A 63 12.53 -6.30 9.03
C ALA A 63 13.48 -6.78 10.14
N LEU A 64 13.95 -8.03 10.09
CA LEU A 64 14.93 -8.56 11.01
C LEU A 64 16.25 -7.78 10.94
N GLY A 65 16.73 -7.46 9.74
CA GLY A 65 17.92 -6.63 9.55
C GLY A 65 17.78 -5.22 10.16
N LEU A 66 16.61 -4.60 10.02
CA LEU A 66 16.33 -3.31 10.65
C LEU A 66 16.28 -3.41 12.18
N LEU A 67 15.64 -4.43 12.73
CA LEU A 67 15.61 -4.68 14.18
C LEU A 67 17.02 -4.90 14.75
N TRP A 68 17.84 -5.67 14.04
CA TRP A 68 19.22 -5.91 14.45
C TRP A 68 20.06 -4.62 14.48
N ARG A 69 19.87 -3.72 13.51
CA ARG A 69 20.60 -2.43 13.44
C ARG A 69 20.15 -1.41 14.48
N HIS A 70 18.89 -1.40 14.87
CA HIS A 70 18.30 -0.41 15.78
C HIS A 70 18.16 -0.92 17.23
N GLY A 71 18.66 -2.12 17.55
CA GLY A 71 18.38 -2.82 18.78
C GLY A 71 17.03 -3.52 18.75
N TRP A 72 16.92 -4.65 19.46
CA TRP A 72 15.68 -5.43 19.54
C TRP A 72 14.67 -4.70 20.43
N PRO A 73 13.60 -4.11 19.90
CA PRO A 73 12.54 -3.56 20.76
C PRO A 73 11.82 -4.71 21.46
N ASP A 74 11.28 -4.42 22.64
CA ASP A 74 10.42 -5.41 23.32
C ASP A 74 9.11 -5.60 22.54
N LEU A 75 9.12 -6.59 21.65
CA LEU A 75 7.92 -6.97 20.89
C LEU A 75 6.87 -7.60 21.82
N ARG A 76 7.30 -8.28 22.91
CA ARG A 76 6.37 -8.94 23.84
C ARG A 76 5.67 -7.95 24.76
N GLY A 77 6.32 -6.85 25.12
CA GLY A 77 5.75 -5.76 25.91
C GLY A 77 5.01 -4.69 25.09
N ALA A 78 4.92 -4.84 23.76
CA ALA A 78 4.32 -3.82 22.90
C ALA A 78 2.89 -3.44 23.34
N PRO A 79 2.58 -2.14 23.47
CA PRO A 79 1.22 -1.71 23.78
C PRO A 79 0.28 -1.98 22.60
N GLN A 80 -1.01 -2.17 22.89
CA GLN A 80 -2.07 -2.33 21.87
C GLN A 80 -1.84 -3.47 20.86
N LYS A 81 -1.39 -4.62 21.32
CA LYS A 81 -1.11 -5.81 20.48
C LYS A 81 -2.27 -6.20 19.56
N THR A 82 -3.51 -6.14 20.05
CA THR A 82 -4.70 -6.46 19.25
C THR A 82 -4.81 -5.58 18.01
N LEU A 83 -4.53 -4.26 18.12
CA LEU A 83 -4.54 -3.37 16.97
C LEU A 83 -3.36 -3.63 16.04
N LEU A 84 -2.19 -4.02 16.57
CA LEU A 84 -1.03 -4.41 15.77
C LEU A 84 -1.31 -5.68 14.96
N ILE A 85 -1.93 -6.68 15.59
CA ILE A 85 -2.33 -7.94 14.93
C ILE A 85 -3.39 -7.65 13.86
N LEU A 86 -4.44 -6.91 14.19
CA LEU A 86 -5.50 -6.57 13.25
C LEU A 86 -4.93 -5.79 12.04
N ARG A 87 -4.00 -4.86 12.29
CA ARG A 87 -3.30 -4.12 11.24
C ARG A 87 -2.51 -5.06 10.31
N GLY A 88 -1.80 -6.04 10.87
CA GLY A 88 -1.08 -7.05 10.10
C GLY A 88 -2.02 -7.94 9.27
N LEU A 89 -3.14 -8.38 9.85
CA LEU A 89 -4.17 -9.16 9.16
C LEU A 89 -4.78 -8.38 7.99
N MET A 90 -5.10 -7.10 8.20
CA MET A 90 -5.62 -6.25 7.11
C MET A 90 -4.62 -6.16 5.95
N LEU A 91 -3.32 -5.95 6.22
CA LEU A 91 -2.32 -5.88 5.17
C LEU A 91 -2.08 -7.25 4.48
N ALA A 92 -2.15 -8.36 5.21
CA ALA A 92 -2.09 -9.69 4.63
C ALA A 92 -3.28 -9.94 3.68
N THR A 93 -4.49 -9.52 4.08
CA THR A 93 -5.70 -9.57 3.21
C THR A 93 -5.50 -8.72 1.96
N VAL A 94 -4.98 -7.50 2.10
CA VAL A 94 -4.64 -6.63 0.98
C VAL A 94 -3.73 -7.35 -0.02
N GLY A 95 -2.59 -7.87 0.46
CA GLY A 95 -1.61 -8.53 -0.41
C GLY A 95 -2.16 -9.77 -1.10
N THR A 96 -2.94 -10.57 -0.38
CA THR A 96 -3.54 -11.81 -0.94
C THR A 96 -4.63 -11.48 -1.96
N CYS A 97 -5.56 -10.59 -1.64
CA CYS A 97 -6.64 -10.22 -2.57
C CYS A 97 -6.10 -9.50 -3.81
N PHE A 98 -5.17 -8.57 -3.63
CA PHE A 98 -4.54 -7.84 -4.74
C PHE A 98 -3.81 -8.80 -5.68
N MET A 99 -2.90 -9.62 -5.15
CA MET A 99 -2.12 -10.57 -5.95
C MET A 99 -3.02 -11.56 -6.69
N THR A 100 -4.06 -12.08 -6.03
CA THR A 100 -5.01 -13.03 -6.64
C THR A 100 -5.84 -12.34 -7.72
N ALA A 101 -6.31 -11.12 -7.51
CA ALA A 101 -7.08 -10.37 -8.50
C ALA A 101 -6.28 -10.11 -9.78
N LEU A 102 -4.97 -9.90 -9.66
CA LEU A 102 -4.08 -9.70 -10.81
C LEU A 102 -4.05 -10.88 -11.80
N ILE A 103 -4.49 -12.08 -11.41
CA ILE A 103 -4.62 -13.22 -12.33
C ILE A 103 -5.54 -12.85 -13.51
N TRP A 104 -6.65 -12.18 -13.21
CA TRP A 104 -7.71 -11.92 -14.19
C TRP A 104 -7.83 -10.46 -14.62
N MET A 105 -7.38 -9.52 -13.75
CA MET A 105 -7.57 -8.08 -14.00
C MET A 105 -6.34 -7.44 -14.63
N PRO A 106 -6.51 -6.47 -15.55
CA PRO A 106 -5.42 -5.60 -15.97
C PRO A 106 -4.89 -4.78 -14.79
N LEU A 107 -3.58 -4.44 -14.83
CA LEU A 107 -2.90 -3.77 -13.71
C LEU A 107 -3.46 -2.37 -13.42
N SER A 108 -3.80 -1.61 -14.47
CA SER A 108 -4.34 -0.25 -14.36
C SER A 108 -5.66 -0.19 -13.61
N GLU A 109 -6.62 -1.06 -13.99
CA GLU A 109 -7.95 -1.13 -13.38
C GLU A 109 -7.88 -1.70 -11.96
N ALA A 110 -7.09 -2.74 -11.74
CA ALA A 110 -6.83 -3.29 -10.42
C ALA A 110 -6.28 -2.22 -9.48
N THR A 111 -5.23 -1.51 -9.92
CA THR A 111 -4.62 -0.43 -9.14
C THR A 111 -5.58 0.74 -8.93
N ALA A 112 -6.40 1.10 -9.92
CA ALA A 112 -7.38 2.18 -9.78
C ALA A 112 -8.43 1.86 -8.70
N ILE A 113 -8.98 0.64 -8.69
CA ILE A 113 -9.90 0.20 -7.64
C ILE A 113 -9.23 0.23 -6.28
N TYR A 114 -8.00 -0.25 -6.17
CA TYR A 114 -7.22 -0.19 -4.93
C TYR A 114 -7.03 1.25 -4.43
N PHE A 115 -6.79 2.19 -5.33
CA PHE A 115 -6.61 3.62 -5.00
C PHE A 115 -7.92 4.35 -4.60
N THR A 116 -9.05 3.66 -4.55
CA THR A 116 -10.24 4.16 -3.83
C THR A 116 -10.09 4.08 -2.31
N SER A 117 -9.12 3.33 -1.80
CA SER A 117 -8.89 3.16 -0.35
C SER A 117 -8.73 4.47 0.44
N PRO A 118 -8.06 5.54 -0.04
CA PRO A 118 -8.04 6.82 0.66
C PRO A 118 -9.44 7.47 0.75
N LEU A 119 -10.29 7.26 -0.25
CA LEU A 119 -11.68 7.74 -0.24
C LEU A 119 -12.51 6.99 0.81
N ILE A 120 -12.34 5.65 0.85
CA ILE A 120 -12.95 4.78 1.87
C ILE A 120 -12.47 5.19 3.26
N MET A 121 -11.19 5.50 3.44
CA MET A 121 -10.64 5.97 4.71
C MET A 121 -11.32 7.27 5.16
N VAL A 122 -11.55 8.22 4.24
CA VAL A 122 -12.28 9.46 4.57
C VAL A 122 -13.72 9.15 4.93
N ALA A 123 -14.39 8.28 4.18
CA ALA A 123 -15.76 7.88 4.47
C ALA A 123 -15.90 7.21 5.85
N LEU A 124 -14.93 6.37 6.24
CA LEU A 124 -14.93 5.67 7.53
C LEU A 124 -14.45 6.54 8.72
N SER A 125 -13.78 7.68 8.47
CA SER A 125 -13.17 8.47 9.54
C SER A 125 -14.16 9.01 10.58
N PRO A 126 -15.42 9.38 10.30
CA PRO A 126 -16.38 9.77 11.34
C PRO A 126 -16.64 8.67 12.37
N TRP A 127 -16.80 7.43 11.92
CA TRP A 127 -17.11 6.29 12.81
C TRP A 127 -15.87 5.71 13.51
N LEU A 128 -14.75 5.64 12.79
CA LEU A 128 -13.55 4.96 13.32
C LEU A 128 -12.61 5.91 14.07
N LEU A 129 -12.57 7.19 13.69
CA LEU A 129 -11.66 8.20 14.25
C LEU A 129 -12.39 9.32 15.00
N GLY A 130 -13.73 9.41 14.90
CA GLY A 130 -14.52 10.51 15.47
C GLY A 130 -14.28 11.85 14.77
N GLU A 131 -13.76 11.83 13.54
CA GLU A 131 -13.46 13.06 12.78
C GLU A 131 -14.69 13.59 12.05
N ARG A 132 -14.80 14.91 12.00
CA ARG A 132 -15.88 15.55 11.20
C ARG A 132 -15.44 15.68 9.75
N VAL A 133 -16.20 15.07 8.84
CA VAL A 133 -15.99 15.17 7.39
C VAL A 133 -16.91 16.29 6.86
N ARG A 134 -16.32 17.27 6.17
CA ARG A 134 -17.06 18.39 5.59
C ARG A 134 -17.88 17.95 4.36
N PRO A 135 -19.01 18.60 4.03
CA PRO A 135 -19.82 18.23 2.85
C PRO A 135 -19.03 18.17 1.54
N VAL A 136 -18.10 19.08 1.34
CA VAL A 136 -17.20 19.12 0.18
C VAL A 136 -16.31 17.88 0.09
N GLN A 137 -15.88 17.32 1.23
CA GLN A 137 -15.10 16.07 1.25
C GLN A 137 -16.00 14.86 0.89
N TRP A 138 -17.26 14.86 1.33
CA TRP A 138 -18.25 13.87 0.91
C TRP A 138 -18.54 13.93 -0.59
N ALA A 139 -18.62 15.13 -1.18
CA ALA A 139 -18.75 15.29 -2.63
C ALA A 139 -17.55 14.71 -3.39
N ALA A 140 -16.32 14.93 -2.89
CA ALA A 140 -15.12 14.33 -3.47
C ALA A 140 -15.12 12.79 -3.34
N VAL A 141 -15.55 12.25 -2.19
CA VAL A 141 -15.69 10.79 -2.01
C VAL A 141 -16.71 10.25 -3.01
N ALA A 142 -17.88 10.87 -3.16
CA ALA A 142 -18.90 10.44 -4.13
C ALA A 142 -18.37 10.49 -5.57
N ALA A 143 -17.65 11.56 -5.96
CA ALA A 143 -17.05 11.68 -7.28
C ALA A 143 -16.00 10.58 -7.55
N GLY A 144 -15.16 10.26 -6.56
CA GLY A 144 -14.18 9.16 -6.70
C GLY A 144 -14.84 7.78 -6.82
N PHE A 145 -15.91 7.52 -6.06
CA PHE A 145 -16.69 6.29 -6.21
C PHE A 145 -17.43 6.23 -7.56
N ALA A 146 -17.95 7.34 -8.07
CA ALA A 146 -18.49 7.40 -9.42
C ALA A 146 -17.42 7.06 -10.47
N GLY A 147 -16.18 7.53 -10.28
CA GLY A 147 -15.05 7.14 -11.10
C GLY A 147 -14.77 5.63 -11.05
N MET A 148 -14.82 5.01 -9.87
CA MET A 148 -14.70 3.55 -9.73
C MET A 148 -15.81 2.82 -10.49
N LEU A 149 -17.05 3.29 -10.41
CA LEU A 149 -18.18 2.69 -11.14
C LEU A 149 -18.02 2.77 -12.66
N LEU A 150 -17.38 3.83 -13.18
CA LEU A 150 -17.04 3.91 -14.62
C LEU A 150 -16.03 2.83 -15.04
N ILE A 151 -15.13 2.41 -14.15
CA ILE A 151 -14.17 1.34 -14.42
C ILE A 151 -14.87 -0.03 -14.37
N VAL A 152 -15.73 -0.25 -13.38
CA VAL A 152 -16.36 -1.56 -13.08
C VAL A 152 -17.71 -1.74 -13.82
N ARG A 153 -18.09 -0.82 -14.68
CA ARG A 153 -19.40 -0.79 -15.36
C ARG A 153 -19.73 -2.10 -16.10
N PRO A 154 -21.05 -2.39 -16.30
CA PRO A 154 -21.47 -3.46 -17.20
C PRO A 154 -20.87 -3.27 -18.61
N GLY A 155 -20.32 -4.33 -19.18
CA GLY A 155 -19.61 -4.28 -20.47
C GLY A 155 -18.13 -3.91 -20.40
N ALA A 156 -17.58 -3.60 -19.22
CA ALA A 156 -16.15 -3.72 -18.99
C ALA A 156 -15.83 -5.21 -18.85
N ASP A 157 -14.80 -5.68 -19.58
CA ASP A 157 -14.35 -7.09 -19.51
C ASP A 157 -13.59 -7.38 -18.20
N LEU A 158 -14.19 -6.98 -17.05
CA LEU A 158 -13.63 -7.21 -15.74
C LEU A 158 -14.36 -8.34 -15.02
N PRO A 159 -13.62 -9.39 -14.62
CA PRO A 159 -14.21 -10.52 -13.90
C PRO A 159 -14.73 -10.09 -12.53
N ALA A 160 -15.97 -10.51 -12.22
CA ALA A 160 -16.63 -10.16 -10.95
C ALA A 160 -15.80 -10.56 -9.72
N LEU A 161 -15.16 -11.74 -9.75
CA LEU A 161 -14.32 -12.22 -8.66
C LEU A 161 -13.09 -11.32 -8.48
N GLY A 162 -12.39 -10.94 -9.55
CA GLY A 162 -11.25 -10.04 -9.49
C GLY A 162 -11.64 -8.66 -8.92
N THR A 163 -12.76 -8.11 -9.40
CA THR A 163 -13.32 -6.85 -8.92
C THR A 163 -13.68 -6.91 -7.43
N LEU A 164 -14.32 -7.99 -6.98
CA LEU A 164 -14.65 -8.20 -5.57
C LEU A 164 -13.39 -8.29 -4.70
N LEU A 165 -12.38 -9.05 -5.13
CA LEU A 165 -11.11 -9.14 -4.42
C LEU A 165 -10.42 -7.78 -4.32
N MET A 166 -10.46 -6.96 -5.38
CA MET A 166 -9.91 -5.61 -5.36
C MET A 166 -10.69 -4.68 -4.43
N ALA A 167 -12.03 -4.78 -4.38
CA ALA A 167 -12.85 -4.02 -3.44
C ALA A 167 -12.52 -4.40 -1.98
N VAL A 168 -12.40 -5.70 -1.69
CA VAL A 168 -11.95 -6.19 -0.37
C VAL A 168 -10.55 -5.69 -0.03
N SER A 169 -9.63 -5.68 -0.99
CA SER A 169 -8.28 -5.14 -0.82
C SER A 169 -8.32 -3.65 -0.49
N ALA A 170 -9.11 -2.85 -1.22
CA ALA A 170 -9.24 -1.41 -0.98
C ALA A 170 -9.82 -1.09 0.40
N VAL A 171 -10.87 -1.79 0.83
CA VAL A 171 -11.47 -1.65 2.17
C VAL A 171 -10.47 -2.05 3.26
N SER A 172 -9.80 -3.20 3.09
CA SER A 172 -8.80 -3.68 4.04
C SER A 172 -7.63 -2.71 4.17
N TYR A 173 -7.19 -2.10 3.07
CA TYR A 173 -6.14 -1.09 3.11
C TYR A 173 -6.60 0.21 3.78
N ALA A 174 -7.84 0.64 3.56
CA ALA A 174 -8.40 1.78 4.29
C ALA A 174 -8.41 1.53 5.80
N ILE A 175 -8.84 0.34 6.25
CA ILE A 175 -8.80 -0.06 7.66
C ILE A 175 -7.37 -0.12 8.18
N PHE A 176 -6.44 -0.71 7.42
CA PHE A 176 -5.00 -0.71 7.74
C PHE A 176 -4.46 0.70 7.98
N GLN A 177 -4.81 1.67 7.13
CA GLN A 177 -4.39 3.06 7.29
C GLN A 177 -4.99 3.70 8.55
N VAL A 178 -6.28 3.46 8.83
CA VAL A 178 -6.95 3.92 10.07
C VAL A 178 -6.26 3.36 11.31
N LEU A 179 -5.96 2.05 11.31
CA LEU A 179 -5.25 1.40 12.43
C LEU A 179 -3.84 1.96 12.59
N THR A 180 -3.12 2.18 11.48
CA THR A 180 -1.81 2.82 11.50
C THR A 180 -1.87 4.21 12.13
N ARG A 181 -2.91 4.99 11.83
CA ARG A 181 -3.14 6.31 12.43
C ARG A 181 -3.46 6.22 13.93
N LYS A 182 -4.29 5.26 14.36
CA LYS A 182 -4.59 5.02 15.77
C LYS A 182 -3.37 4.61 16.60
N LEU A 183 -2.42 3.92 15.99
CA LEU A 183 -1.17 3.47 16.61
C LEU A 183 -0.07 4.52 16.57
N SER A 184 -0.20 5.54 15.72
CA SER A 184 0.78 6.62 15.60
C SER A 184 0.95 7.36 16.93
N GLY A 185 2.20 7.58 17.34
CA GLY A 185 2.55 8.18 18.62
C GLY A 185 2.39 7.27 19.85
N LYS A 186 1.75 6.09 19.73
CA LYS A 186 1.55 5.12 20.81
C LYS A 186 2.50 3.92 20.72
N VAL A 187 2.89 3.55 19.52
CA VAL A 187 3.77 2.40 19.24
C VAL A 187 4.88 2.84 18.29
N ALA A 188 6.11 2.49 18.61
CA ALA A 188 7.27 2.82 17.77
C ALA A 188 7.14 2.22 16.35
N GLY A 189 7.56 2.97 15.34
CA GLY A 189 7.48 2.56 13.93
C GLY A 189 8.12 1.20 13.63
N PRO A 190 9.34 0.90 14.12
CA PRO A 190 9.97 -0.41 13.94
C PRO A 190 9.15 -1.57 14.50
N VAL A 191 8.46 -1.38 15.65
CA VAL A 191 7.57 -2.39 16.24
C VAL A 191 6.35 -2.61 15.35
N GLN A 192 5.72 -1.54 14.85
CA GLN A 192 4.59 -1.64 13.93
C GLN A 192 4.99 -2.38 12.64
N TYR A 193 6.18 -2.09 12.10
CA TYR A 193 6.70 -2.74 10.89
C TYR A 193 6.96 -4.23 11.12
N ALA A 194 7.64 -4.59 12.21
CA ALA A 194 7.95 -5.97 12.55
C ALA A 194 6.68 -6.81 12.74
N TYR A 195 5.72 -6.33 13.54
CA TYR A 195 4.43 -7.01 13.71
C TYR A 195 3.75 -7.26 12.36
N THR A 196 3.71 -6.25 11.51
CA THR A 196 3.07 -6.38 10.19
C THR A 196 3.80 -7.42 9.32
N ALA A 197 5.13 -7.35 9.26
CA ALA A 197 5.94 -8.28 8.46
C ALA A 197 5.73 -9.74 8.90
N PHE A 198 5.80 -10.00 10.21
CA PHE A 198 5.65 -11.36 10.74
C PHE A 198 4.22 -11.88 10.61
N ILE A 199 3.20 -11.06 10.86
CA ILE A 199 1.81 -11.48 10.72
C ILE A 199 1.49 -11.77 9.25
N CYS A 200 1.92 -10.92 8.32
CA CYS A 200 1.75 -11.16 6.90
C CYS A 200 2.45 -12.46 6.46
N LEU A 201 3.68 -12.69 6.95
CA LEU A 201 4.39 -13.93 6.66
C LEU A 201 3.63 -15.15 7.20
N ILE A 202 3.18 -15.13 8.45
CA ILE A 202 2.45 -16.26 9.07
C ILE A 202 1.14 -16.52 8.30
N VAL A 203 0.35 -15.47 8.04
CA VAL A 203 -0.95 -15.61 7.36
C VAL A 203 -0.80 -16.13 5.94
N THR A 204 0.22 -15.66 5.21
CA THR A 204 0.46 -16.13 3.83
C THR A 204 1.16 -17.49 3.78
N ALA A 205 1.85 -17.90 4.84
CA ALA A 205 2.44 -19.23 4.96
C ALA A 205 1.39 -20.34 5.14
N LEU A 206 0.23 -20.04 5.77
CA LEU A 206 -0.81 -21.04 6.00
C LEU A 206 -1.35 -21.70 4.71
N PRO A 207 -1.77 -20.95 3.68
CA PRO A 207 -2.22 -21.55 2.42
C PRO A 207 -1.08 -22.03 1.52
N ALA A 208 0.13 -21.56 1.68
CA ALA A 208 1.22 -21.80 0.76
C ALA A 208 1.53 -23.30 0.48
N PRO A 209 1.50 -24.22 1.48
CA PRO A 209 1.75 -25.63 1.23
C PRO A 209 0.75 -26.31 0.28
N PHE A 210 -0.46 -25.75 0.16
CA PHE A 210 -1.50 -26.27 -0.72
C PHE A 210 -1.42 -25.70 -2.15
N PHE A 211 -0.54 -24.72 -2.37
CA PHE A 211 -0.38 -24.00 -3.63
C PHE A 211 1.11 -23.93 -4.03
N LEU A 212 1.80 -25.04 -3.86
CA LEU A 212 3.18 -25.14 -4.34
C LEU A 212 3.19 -25.16 -5.88
N PRO A 213 4.17 -24.51 -6.51
CA PRO A 213 4.28 -24.53 -7.96
C PRO A 213 4.72 -25.91 -8.46
N ASP A 214 4.12 -26.35 -9.57
CA ASP A 214 4.54 -27.54 -10.30
C ASP A 214 4.50 -27.22 -11.80
N PRO A 215 5.64 -27.19 -12.49
CA PRO A 215 7.01 -27.38 -12.00
C PRO A 215 7.51 -26.23 -11.10
N TRP A 216 8.52 -26.53 -10.31
CA TRP A 216 9.21 -25.51 -9.51
C TRP A 216 9.82 -24.43 -10.40
N PRO A 217 9.87 -23.15 -9.92
CA PRO A 217 10.51 -22.06 -10.66
C PRO A 217 11.95 -22.41 -11.00
N ASP A 218 12.36 -22.12 -12.22
CA ASP A 218 13.77 -22.17 -12.59
C ASP A 218 14.58 -21.10 -11.83
N LEU A 219 15.90 -21.14 -11.96
CA LEU A 219 16.78 -20.21 -11.25
C LEU A 219 16.49 -18.75 -11.61
N THR A 220 16.10 -18.47 -12.86
CA THR A 220 15.81 -17.13 -13.36
C THR A 220 14.50 -16.60 -12.75
N ASP A 221 13.43 -17.40 -12.82
CA ASP A 221 12.13 -17.02 -12.26
C ASP A 221 12.21 -16.92 -10.72
N MET A 222 12.97 -17.81 -10.05
CA MET A 222 13.18 -17.72 -8.61
C MET A 222 13.95 -16.45 -8.23
N ALA A 223 14.98 -16.07 -8.99
CA ALA A 223 15.71 -14.83 -8.77
C ALA A 223 14.83 -13.60 -8.98
N LEU A 224 13.93 -13.62 -9.98
CA LEU A 224 12.94 -12.58 -10.21
C LEU A 224 11.93 -12.48 -9.06
N ILE A 225 11.38 -13.59 -8.58
CA ILE A 225 10.41 -13.64 -7.48
C ILE A 225 11.03 -13.08 -6.19
N VAL A 226 12.25 -13.52 -5.84
CA VAL A 226 12.98 -13.02 -4.67
C VAL A 226 13.35 -11.54 -4.86
N GLY A 227 13.79 -11.16 -6.05
CA GLY A 227 14.11 -9.78 -6.40
C GLY A 227 12.90 -8.84 -6.27
N LEU A 228 11.73 -9.28 -6.74
CA LEU A 228 10.47 -8.54 -6.57
C LEU A 228 10.09 -8.40 -5.09
N GLY A 229 10.23 -9.47 -4.31
CA GLY A 229 10.03 -9.42 -2.86
C GLY A 229 10.95 -8.41 -2.18
N ALA A 230 12.25 -8.44 -2.52
CA ALA A 230 13.24 -7.48 -2.02
C ALA A 230 12.92 -6.04 -2.48
N CYS A 231 12.49 -5.85 -3.73
CA CYS A 231 12.05 -4.58 -4.27
C CYS A 231 10.86 -4.00 -3.47
N SER A 232 9.86 -4.83 -3.16
CA SER A 232 8.73 -4.45 -2.31
C SER A 232 9.18 -4.04 -0.89
N GLY A 233 10.11 -4.78 -0.30
CA GLY A 233 10.67 -4.46 1.02
C GLY A 233 11.50 -3.17 1.00
N LEU A 234 12.31 -2.96 -0.02
CA LEU A 234 13.08 -1.73 -0.22
C LEU A 234 12.14 -0.53 -0.41
N ALA A 235 11.08 -0.67 -1.21
CA ALA A 235 10.07 0.37 -1.38
C ALA A 235 9.47 0.81 -0.04
N GLN A 236 9.18 -0.13 0.87
CA GLN A 236 8.71 0.19 2.22
C GLN A 236 9.74 0.96 3.03
N ILE A 237 11.02 0.61 2.96
CA ILE A 237 12.10 1.31 3.66
C ILE A 237 12.24 2.74 3.13
N LEU A 238 12.23 2.92 1.81
CA LEU A 238 12.28 4.23 1.16
C LEU A 238 11.08 5.09 1.54
N LEU A 239 9.89 4.48 1.60
CA LEU A 239 8.66 5.14 2.02
C LEU A 239 8.75 5.65 3.46
N ILE A 240 9.22 4.82 4.39
CA ILE A 240 9.43 5.21 5.80
C ILE A 240 10.44 6.34 5.87
N ALA A 241 11.57 6.24 5.14
CA ALA A 241 12.59 7.27 5.11
C ALA A 241 12.10 8.61 4.52
N ALA A 242 11.16 8.56 3.56
CA ALA A 242 10.50 9.75 3.02
C ALA A 242 9.60 10.41 4.08
N PHE A 243 8.75 9.64 4.78
CA PHE A 243 7.88 10.15 5.84
C PHE A 243 8.62 10.73 7.05
N GLN A 244 9.85 10.30 7.30
CA GLN A 244 10.70 10.90 8.32
C GLN A 244 11.19 12.31 7.94
N ARG A 245 11.19 12.67 6.66
CA ARG A 245 11.73 13.93 6.12
C ARG A 245 10.66 14.90 5.64
N VAL A 246 9.50 14.39 5.27
CA VAL A 246 8.40 15.16 4.67
C VAL A 246 7.08 14.75 5.32
N SER A 247 6.22 15.72 5.58
CA SER A 247 4.92 15.46 6.18
C SER A 247 4.04 14.58 5.29
N ALA A 248 3.23 13.72 5.90
CA ALA A 248 2.28 12.88 5.19
C ALA A 248 1.31 13.69 4.33
N ALA A 249 0.94 14.90 4.77
CA ALA A 249 0.07 15.80 4.03
C ALA A 249 0.66 16.23 2.68
N THR A 250 1.99 16.45 2.63
CA THR A 250 2.69 16.80 1.38
C THR A 250 2.84 15.59 0.45
N LEU A 251 3.06 14.39 1.01
CA LEU A 251 3.30 13.18 0.23
C LEU A 251 2.00 12.52 -0.26
N ALA A 252 0.88 12.70 0.45
CA ALA A 252 -0.38 12.04 0.11
C ALA A 252 -0.89 12.30 -1.33
N PRO A 253 -0.88 13.53 -1.87
CA PRO A 253 -1.28 13.74 -3.26
C PRO A 253 -0.32 13.10 -4.25
N LEU A 254 0.99 13.02 -3.91
CA LEU A 254 2.00 12.42 -4.78
C LEU A 254 1.84 10.90 -4.89
N ASN A 255 1.18 10.26 -3.93
CA ASN A 255 0.92 8.81 -3.96
C ASN A 255 0.14 8.37 -5.22
N TYR A 256 -0.70 9.24 -5.77
CA TYR A 256 -1.45 8.95 -7.00
C TYR A 256 -0.56 8.82 -8.24
N PHE A 257 0.72 9.21 -8.17
CA PHE A 257 1.69 8.96 -9.22
C PHE A 257 1.87 7.45 -9.49
N GLN A 258 1.71 6.60 -8.47
CA GLN A 258 1.74 5.14 -8.67
C GLN A 258 0.63 4.66 -9.61
N LEU A 259 -0.54 5.29 -9.59
CA LEU A 259 -1.61 4.96 -10.53
C LEU A 259 -1.25 5.32 -11.98
N LEU A 260 -0.55 6.44 -12.20
CA LEU A 260 -0.01 6.78 -13.52
C LEU A 260 1.02 5.74 -14.00
N LEU A 261 1.89 5.27 -13.10
CA LEU A 261 2.85 4.20 -13.40
C LEU A 261 2.12 2.89 -13.74
N ALA A 262 1.05 2.55 -13.02
CA ALA A 262 0.26 1.35 -13.31
C ALA A 262 -0.39 1.42 -14.71
N VAL A 263 -0.92 2.59 -15.10
CA VAL A 263 -1.44 2.84 -16.46
C VAL A 263 -0.32 2.71 -17.50
N ALA A 264 0.85 3.27 -17.23
CA ALA A 264 2.00 3.17 -18.12
C ALA A 264 2.46 1.71 -18.31
N PHE A 265 2.61 0.94 -17.22
CA PHE A 265 2.95 -0.48 -17.29
C PHE A 265 1.86 -1.29 -18.01
N SER A 266 0.58 -1.02 -17.74
CA SER A 266 -0.53 -1.69 -18.42
C SER A 266 -0.50 -1.44 -19.93
N THR A 267 -0.22 -0.21 -20.35
CA THR A 267 -0.18 0.19 -21.74
C THR A 267 1.06 -0.31 -22.47
N PHE A 268 2.26 -0.03 -21.92
CA PHE A 268 3.52 -0.25 -22.65
C PHE A 268 4.10 -1.65 -22.44
N TRP A 269 3.94 -2.23 -21.24
CA TRP A 269 4.48 -3.56 -20.93
C TRP A 269 3.48 -4.68 -21.27
N PHE A 270 2.22 -4.51 -20.85
CA PHE A 270 1.20 -5.55 -21.04
C PHE A 270 0.37 -5.36 -22.31
N GLN A 271 0.58 -4.27 -23.07
CA GLN A 271 -0.16 -3.94 -24.30
C GLN A 271 -1.68 -3.96 -24.09
N ARG A 272 -2.12 -3.56 -22.88
CA ARG A 272 -3.52 -3.46 -22.47
C ARG A 272 -3.82 -2.07 -21.92
N PRO A 273 -3.97 -1.06 -22.82
CA PRO A 273 -4.35 0.28 -22.38
C PRO A 273 -5.79 0.27 -21.83
N PRO A 274 -6.06 1.04 -20.76
CA PRO A 274 -7.42 1.27 -20.30
C PRO A 274 -8.24 1.94 -21.41
N ASP A 275 -9.51 1.61 -21.50
CA ASP A 275 -10.41 2.29 -22.44
C ASP A 275 -10.74 3.74 -21.98
N GLY A 276 -11.42 4.52 -22.82
CA GLY A 276 -11.68 5.94 -22.55
C GLY A 276 -12.53 6.17 -21.30
N LEU A 277 -13.46 5.26 -20.97
CA LEU A 277 -14.27 5.38 -19.76
C LEU A 277 -13.48 4.97 -18.52
N ALA A 278 -12.64 3.94 -18.61
CA ALA A 278 -11.72 3.58 -17.53
C ALA A 278 -10.72 4.71 -17.26
N LEU A 279 -10.15 5.35 -18.29
CA LEU A 279 -9.28 6.52 -18.13
C LEU A 279 -9.99 7.69 -17.45
N THR A 280 -11.26 7.94 -17.80
CA THR A 280 -12.09 8.96 -17.14
C THR A 280 -12.29 8.62 -15.67
N GLY A 281 -12.62 7.37 -15.35
CA GLY A 281 -12.76 6.88 -13.99
C GLY A 281 -11.46 7.01 -13.16
N ILE A 282 -10.33 6.65 -13.76
CA ILE A 282 -8.99 6.83 -13.17
C ILE A 282 -8.73 8.31 -12.85
N ALA A 283 -8.99 9.20 -13.81
CA ALA A 283 -8.83 10.65 -13.63
C ALA A 283 -9.72 11.19 -12.49
N MET A 284 -10.96 10.72 -12.39
CA MET A 284 -11.88 11.10 -11.31
C MET A 284 -11.38 10.64 -9.93
N ILE A 285 -10.88 9.40 -9.81
CA ILE A 285 -10.31 8.87 -8.56
C ILE A 285 -9.08 9.69 -8.17
N MET A 286 -8.19 9.97 -9.10
CA MET A 286 -6.99 10.78 -8.87
C MET A 286 -7.35 12.20 -8.42
N ALA A 287 -8.24 12.88 -9.16
CA ALA A 287 -8.66 14.25 -8.84
C ALA A 287 -9.31 14.33 -7.45
N SER A 288 -10.22 13.39 -7.13
CA SER A 288 -10.88 13.30 -5.83
C SER A 288 -9.88 13.06 -4.71
N GLY A 289 -8.96 12.12 -4.89
CA GLY A 289 -7.96 11.77 -3.89
C GLY A 289 -6.94 12.90 -3.65
N VAL A 290 -6.45 13.51 -4.72
CA VAL A 290 -5.54 14.68 -4.62
C VAL A 290 -6.25 15.84 -3.93
N PHE A 291 -7.50 16.13 -4.29
CA PHE A 291 -8.31 17.17 -3.64
C PHE A 291 -8.46 16.93 -2.13
N LEU A 292 -8.81 15.70 -1.74
CA LEU A 292 -8.93 15.33 -0.32
C LEU A 292 -7.60 15.43 0.43
N ALA A 293 -6.50 15.03 -0.21
CA ALA A 293 -5.16 15.12 0.38
C ALA A 293 -4.75 16.58 0.62
N LEU A 294 -4.98 17.47 -0.35
CA LEU A 294 -4.68 18.91 -0.22
C LEU A 294 -5.53 19.60 0.85
N ARG A 295 -6.81 19.23 0.98
CA ARG A 295 -7.72 19.79 1.99
C ARG A 295 -7.47 19.31 3.42
N ARG A 296 -6.77 18.21 3.61
CA ARG A 296 -6.32 17.74 4.94
C ARG A 296 -5.03 18.43 5.40
N ALA A 297 -4.31 19.04 4.48
CA ALA A 297 -3.05 19.73 4.75
C ALA A 297 -3.21 21.19 5.25
N GLY A 298 -4.38 21.77 5.12
CA GLY A 298 -4.79 23.09 5.65
C GLY A 298 -5.89 22.94 6.71
#